data_a7ab83a59680dd61e6882392d5247544
#
_entry.id   a7ab83a59680dd61e6882392d5247544
#
_cell.length_a   1.000
_cell.length_b   1.000
_cell.length_c   1.000
_cell.angle_alpha   90.00
_cell.angle_beta   90.00
_cell.angle_gamma   90.00
#
_symmetry.space_group_name_H-M   'P 1'
#
loop_
_entity.id
_entity.type
_entity.pdbx_description
1 polymer ?
#
loop_
_entity_poly.entity_id
_entity_poly.type
_entity_poly.pdbx_seq_one_letter_code
_entity_poly.pdbx_strand_id
1 'polypeptide(L)'
;VAGDDITQGLPRVEELFEARKPKGLAIVTEIGGLATINDMKKKREVIITNNETGESKTYLIPFDSRIKIMDGTTVEAGDALTEGSINPHDILKIKGVRAVQDYLLQEVQRVYRLQGVEINDKHIEMIVRQMLKKVRVEDNGDSDFLPGTLVDILDYADENERLIEEGKQPAEGKQVLLGITKASLATNSFLSAASFQETTKVLTEAAIKGKVDPLIGLKENVIIGKLIPAGTGMKRYRDVKLSTDFQDEDALSFAEETDEPAETIELDENTDAETNADAEVSEETVSTEE
;
A
#
# COMPACT_ATOMS: atom_id res chain seq x y z
N VAL A 1 -9.50 -26.80 -22.55
CA VAL A 1 -8.10 -26.34 -22.43
C VAL A 1 -7.98 -24.83 -22.71
N ALA A 2 -8.76 -24.27 -23.63
CA ALA A 2 -8.66 -22.83 -23.99
C ALA A 2 -9.32 -21.88 -22.95
N GLY A 3 -10.19 -22.36 -22.06
CA GLY A 3 -10.87 -21.54 -21.07
C GLY A 3 -10.07 -21.26 -19.80
N ASP A 4 -9.20 -22.17 -19.41
CA ASP A 4 -8.35 -22.01 -18.22
C ASP A 4 -7.16 -21.04 -18.45
N ASP A 5 -6.72 -20.92 -19.71
CA ASP A 5 -5.56 -20.10 -20.07
C ASP A 5 -5.86 -18.58 -20.00
N ILE A 6 -7.11 -18.17 -20.25
CA ILE A 6 -7.54 -16.77 -20.24
C ILE A 6 -7.59 -16.22 -18.80
N THR A 7 -7.88 -17.06 -17.81
CA THR A 7 -7.97 -16.66 -16.39
C THR A 7 -6.65 -16.76 -15.65
N GLN A 8 -5.64 -17.41 -16.24
CA GLN A 8 -4.32 -17.64 -15.64
C GLN A 8 -3.24 -16.64 -16.06
N GLY A 9 -3.57 -15.67 -16.91
CA GLY A 9 -2.64 -14.64 -17.39
C GLY A 9 -2.61 -13.39 -16.51
N LEU A 10 -2.44 -12.23 -17.17
CA LEU A 10 -2.39 -10.91 -16.50
C LEU A 10 -3.57 -10.62 -15.56
N PRO A 11 -4.82 -11.05 -15.86
CA PRO A 11 -5.94 -10.88 -14.92
C PRO A 11 -5.73 -11.58 -13.58
N ARG A 12 -5.00 -12.71 -13.56
CA ARG A 12 -4.65 -13.40 -12.32
C ARG A 12 -3.63 -12.62 -11.49
N VAL A 13 -2.67 -11.99 -12.14
CA VAL A 13 -1.70 -11.11 -11.45
C VAL A 13 -2.40 -9.91 -10.81
N GLU A 14 -3.34 -9.29 -11.54
CA GLU A 14 -4.17 -8.21 -10.99
C GLU A 14 -4.99 -8.68 -9.78
N GLU A 15 -5.64 -9.85 -9.87
CA GLU A 15 -6.40 -10.45 -8.77
C GLU A 15 -5.54 -10.68 -7.53
N LEU A 16 -4.30 -11.17 -7.71
CA LEU A 16 -3.35 -11.40 -6.61
C LEU A 16 -2.91 -10.09 -5.96
N PHE A 17 -2.52 -9.09 -6.75
CA PHE A 17 -2.08 -7.80 -6.23
C PHE A 17 -3.22 -6.96 -5.63
N GLU A 18 -4.45 -7.10 -6.10
CA GLU A 18 -5.61 -6.49 -5.46
C GLU A 18 -6.15 -7.31 -4.27
N ALA A 19 -5.53 -8.46 -3.98
CA ALA A 19 -5.96 -9.39 -2.93
C ALA A 19 -7.47 -9.69 -3.00
N ARG A 20 -7.98 -9.85 -4.23
CA ARG A 20 -9.40 -10.19 -4.47
C ARG A 20 -9.65 -11.65 -4.15
N LYS A 21 -10.86 -11.95 -3.72
CA LYS A 21 -11.31 -13.35 -3.56
C LYS A 21 -11.38 -14.01 -4.94
N PRO A 22 -10.64 -15.12 -5.17
CA PRO A 22 -10.62 -15.79 -6.46
C PRO A 22 -11.97 -16.41 -6.82
N LYS A 23 -12.26 -16.48 -8.13
CA LYS A 23 -13.52 -17.06 -8.62
C LYS A 23 -13.61 -18.58 -8.36
N GLY A 24 -12.50 -19.29 -8.52
CA GLY A 24 -12.38 -20.72 -8.20
C GLY A 24 -11.69 -20.89 -6.84
N LEU A 25 -12.40 -20.61 -5.74
CA LEU A 25 -11.83 -20.65 -4.39
C LEU A 25 -11.58 -22.09 -3.96
N ALA A 26 -10.34 -22.39 -3.57
CA ALA A 26 -10.02 -23.62 -2.84
C ALA A 26 -10.45 -23.52 -1.38
N ILE A 27 -11.03 -24.58 -0.86
CA ILE A 27 -11.32 -24.70 0.57
C ILE A 27 -10.03 -25.09 1.27
N VAL A 28 -9.66 -24.32 2.29
CA VAL A 28 -8.43 -24.50 3.08
C VAL A 28 -8.78 -24.95 4.48
N THR A 29 -7.97 -25.83 5.05
CA THR A 29 -8.16 -26.25 6.44
C THR A 29 -7.62 -25.20 7.42
N GLU A 30 -8.35 -24.97 8.52
CA GLU A 30 -7.89 -24.09 9.59
C GLU A 30 -7.08 -24.84 10.66
N ILE A 31 -7.27 -26.15 10.76
CA ILE A 31 -6.57 -27.02 11.72
C ILE A 31 -5.79 -28.10 10.98
N GLY A 32 -4.67 -28.51 11.56
CA GLY A 32 -3.92 -29.67 11.09
C GLY A 32 -4.46 -30.96 11.74
N GLY A 33 -4.43 -32.05 11.00
CA GLY A 33 -4.86 -33.34 11.53
C GLY A 33 -5.11 -34.39 10.47
N LEU A 34 -5.75 -35.47 10.85
CA LEU A 34 -6.13 -36.55 9.96
C LEU A 34 -7.43 -36.22 9.22
N ALA A 35 -7.39 -36.29 7.90
CA ALA A 35 -8.55 -36.01 7.05
C ALA A 35 -9.37 -37.29 6.84
N THR A 36 -10.64 -37.22 7.11
CA THR A 36 -11.62 -38.30 6.84
C THR A 36 -12.66 -37.76 5.88
N ILE A 37 -12.86 -38.46 4.76
CA ILE A 37 -13.82 -38.06 3.72
C ILE A 37 -15.10 -38.87 3.85
N ASN A 38 -16.21 -38.18 4.10
CA ASN A 38 -17.54 -38.79 4.14
C ASN A 38 -18.33 -38.38 2.90
N ASP A 39 -18.54 -39.32 1.97
CA ASP A 39 -19.38 -39.10 0.79
C ASP A 39 -20.85 -39.39 1.11
N MET A 40 -21.66 -38.36 1.32
CA MET A 40 -23.12 -38.47 1.42
C MET A 40 -23.74 -38.19 0.04
N LYS A 41 -24.89 -38.79 -0.24
CA LYS A 41 -25.57 -38.76 -1.56
C LYS A 41 -25.81 -37.37 -2.17
N LYS A 42 -25.68 -36.27 -1.40
CA LYS A 42 -25.90 -34.90 -1.85
C LYS A 42 -24.79 -33.90 -1.46
N LYS A 43 -23.87 -34.30 -0.57
CA LYS A 43 -22.80 -33.42 -0.07
C LYS A 43 -21.59 -34.28 0.27
N ARG A 44 -20.42 -33.77 0.00
CA ARG A 44 -19.14 -34.32 0.46
C ARG A 44 -18.70 -33.55 1.70
N GLU A 45 -18.44 -34.31 2.76
CA GLU A 45 -17.93 -33.72 4.00
C GLU A 45 -16.53 -34.22 4.25
N VAL A 46 -15.60 -33.29 4.49
CA VAL A 46 -14.25 -33.61 4.94
C VAL A 46 -14.15 -33.21 6.39
N ILE A 47 -13.91 -34.22 7.24
CA ILE A 47 -13.71 -34.03 8.67
C ILE A 47 -12.21 -34.07 8.92
N ILE A 48 -11.65 -33.02 9.51
CA ILE A 48 -10.27 -33.01 9.94
C ILE A 48 -10.26 -33.09 11.46
N THR A 49 -9.57 -34.11 11.95
CA THR A 49 -9.44 -34.35 13.39
C THR A 49 -7.98 -34.21 13.79
N ASN A 50 -7.71 -33.29 14.70
CA ASN A 50 -6.39 -33.16 15.31
C ASN A 50 -6.27 -34.21 16.42
N ASN A 51 -5.28 -35.09 16.30
CA ASN A 51 -5.07 -36.17 17.26
C ASN A 51 -4.45 -35.65 18.58
N GLU A 52 -3.83 -34.46 18.58
CA GLU A 52 -3.18 -33.89 19.77
C GLU A 52 -4.15 -33.09 20.62
N THR A 53 -4.99 -32.24 20.00
CA THR A 53 -5.94 -31.37 20.71
C THR A 53 -7.33 -31.99 20.86
N GLY A 54 -7.66 -33.04 20.06
CA GLY A 54 -8.98 -33.63 20.02
C GLY A 54 -10.02 -32.76 19.27
N GLU A 55 -9.61 -31.63 18.68
CA GLU A 55 -10.49 -30.77 17.91
C GLU A 55 -10.85 -31.43 16.56
N SER A 56 -12.09 -31.34 16.16
CA SER A 56 -12.56 -31.79 14.85
C SER A 56 -13.32 -30.68 14.15
N LYS A 57 -12.99 -30.43 12.88
CA LYS A 57 -13.67 -29.44 12.04
C LYS A 57 -14.19 -30.07 10.77
N THR A 58 -15.47 -29.84 10.46
CA THR A 58 -16.14 -30.41 9.28
C THR A 58 -16.22 -29.32 8.17
N TYR A 59 -15.75 -29.68 7.00
CA TYR A 59 -15.81 -28.84 5.80
C TYR A 59 -16.77 -29.44 4.79
N LEU A 60 -17.77 -28.65 4.37
CA LEU A 60 -18.72 -29.03 3.34
C LEU A 60 -18.15 -28.68 1.96
N ILE A 61 -17.95 -29.69 1.13
CA ILE A 61 -17.41 -29.52 -0.21
C ILE A 61 -18.53 -29.71 -1.24
N PRO A 62 -18.73 -28.71 -2.15
CA PRO A 62 -19.64 -28.85 -3.27
C PRO A 62 -19.21 -29.99 -4.20
N PHE A 63 -20.15 -30.65 -4.85
CA PHE A 63 -19.86 -31.76 -5.79
C PHE A 63 -19.02 -31.32 -7.01
N ASP A 64 -19.14 -30.07 -7.40
CA ASP A 64 -18.38 -29.49 -8.54
C ASP A 64 -16.89 -29.31 -8.23
N SER A 65 -16.52 -29.32 -6.94
CA SER A 65 -15.13 -29.15 -6.53
C SER A 65 -14.42 -30.50 -6.45
N ARG A 66 -13.25 -30.57 -7.08
CA ARG A 66 -12.37 -31.74 -6.97
C ARG A 66 -11.62 -31.72 -5.66
N ILE A 67 -11.65 -32.82 -4.94
CA ILE A 67 -10.89 -33.01 -3.70
C ILE A 67 -9.45 -33.34 -4.09
N LYS A 68 -8.50 -32.65 -3.48
CA LYS A 68 -7.06 -32.82 -3.70
C LYS A 68 -6.45 -33.87 -2.77
N ILE A 69 -7.04 -34.05 -1.59
CA ILE A 69 -6.55 -34.96 -0.55
C ILE A 69 -7.18 -36.33 -0.68
N MET A 70 -6.47 -37.35 -0.19
CA MET A 70 -6.98 -38.73 -0.07
C MET A 70 -7.50 -38.97 1.36
N ASP A 71 -8.42 -39.91 1.48
CA ASP A 71 -8.92 -40.32 2.79
C ASP A 71 -7.80 -40.90 3.65
N GLY A 72 -7.76 -40.52 4.92
CA GLY A 72 -6.72 -40.93 5.86
C GLY A 72 -5.37 -40.20 5.72
N THR A 73 -5.26 -39.12 4.91
CA THR A 73 -4.05 -38.34 4.79
C THR A 73 -3.95 -37.32 5.92
N THR A 74 -2.76 -37.13 6.49
CA THR A 74 -2.49 -36.06 7.42
C THR A 74 -2.28 -34.76 6.66
N VAL A 75 -3.00 -33.71 7.04
CA VAL A 75 -2.94 -32.36 6.46
C VAL A 75 -2.48 -31.36 7.51
N GLU A 76 -1.75 -30.34 7.07
CA GLU A 76 -1.35 -29.22 7.93
C GLU A 76 -2.39 -28.10 7.89
N ALA A 77 -2.38 -27.26 8.92
CA ALA A 77 -3.22 -26.05 8.91
C ALA A 77 -2.83 -25.16 7.73
N GLY A 78 -3.84 -24.79 6.92
CA GLY A 78 -3.65 -23.96 5.71
C GLY A 78 -3.43 -24.76 4.43
N ASP A 79 -3.55 -26.08 4.42
CA ASP A 79 -3.49 -26.88 3.20
C ASP A 79 -4.83 -26.82 2.45
N ALA A 80 -4.75 -26.86 1.12
CA ALA A 80 -5.93 -26.84 0.27
C ALA A 80 -6.57 -28.24 0.21
N LEU A 81 -7.83 -28.33 0.60
CA LEU A 81 -8.64 -29.56 0.53
C LEU A 81 -9.17 -29.82 -0.88
N THR A 82 -9.42 -28.76 -1.64
CA THR A 82 -9.94 -28.80 -3.01
C THR A 82 -8.98 -28.17 -4.00
N GLU A 83 -9.13 -28.54 -5.27
CA GLU A 83 -8.45 -27.84 -6.36
C GLU A 83 -9.00 -26.41 -6.47
N GLY A 84 -8.14 -25.46 -6.83
CA GLY A 84 -8.48 -24.06 -7.01
C GLY A 84 -7.42 -23.11 -6.46
N SER A 85 -7.70 -21.83 -6.57
CA SER A 85 -6.84 -20.76 -6.05
C SER A 85 -7.15 -20.49 -4.59
N ILE A 86 -6.12 -20.35 -3.77
CA ILE A 86 -6.28 -20.05 -2.35
C ILE A 86 -6.48 -18.54 -2.19
N ASN A 87 -7.35 -18.15 -1.25
CA ASN A 87 -7.52 -16.75 -0.88
C ASN A 87 -6.34 -16.29 -0.01
N PRO A 88 -5.61 -15.24 -0.39
CA PRO A 88 -4.47 -14.76 0.40
C PRO A 88 -4.83 -14.34 1.83
N HIS A 89 -6.06 -13.87 2.04
CA HIS A 89 -6.54 -13.48 3.38
C HIS A 89 -6.67 -14.68 4.33
N ASP A 90 -7.04 -15.84 3.81
CA ASP A 90 -7.17 -17.05 4.62
C ASP A 90 -5.79 -17.60 5.00
N ILE A 91 -4.82 -17.51 4.07
CA ILE A 91 -3.42 -17.84 4.36
C ILE A 91 -2.88 -16.95 5.48
N LEU A 92 -3.16 -15.64 5.43
CA LEU A 92 -2.72 -14.70 6.46
C LEU A 92 -3.24 -15.06 7.85
N LYS A 93 -4.52 -15.48 7.93
CA LYS A 93 -5.13 -15.87 9.21
C LYS A 93 -4.56 -17.16 9.77
N ILE A 94 -4.25 -18.14 8.91
CA ILE A 94 -3.92 -19.50 9.30
C ILE A 94 -2.40 -19.69 9.42
N LYS A 95 -1.67 -19.37 8.36
CA LYS A 95 -0.21 -19.60 8.26
C LYS A 95 0.64 -18.34 8.60
N GLY A 96 0.01 -17.19 8.70
CA GLY A 96 0.69 -15.93 9.03
C GLY A 96 1.30 -15.20 7.83
N VAL A 97 2.03 -14.12 8.14
CA VAL A 97 2.52 -13.14 7.16
C VAL A 97 3.52 -13.74 6.17
N ARG A 98 4.49 -14.53 6.66
CA ARG A 98 5.54 -15.12 5.83
C ARG A 98 4.96 -16.01 4.73
N ALA A 99 4.01 -16.87 5.09
CA ALA A 99 3.36 -17.76 4.14
C ALA A 99 2.60 -17.01 3.03
N VAL A 100 1.99 -15.87 3.35
CA VAL A 100 1.34 -15.01 2.35
C VAL A 100 2.35 -14.39 1.40
N GLN A 101 3.48 -13.93 1.91
CA GLN A 101 4.55 -13.37 1.09
C GLN A 101 5.06 -14.39 0.09
N ASP A 102 5.39 -15.59 0.58
CA ASP A 102 5.88 -16.68 -0.26
C ASP A 102 4.82 -17.14 -1.29
N TYR A 103 3.55 -17.23 -0.87
CA TYR A 103 2.45 -17.59 -1.77
C TYR A 103 2.26 -16.57 -2.90
N LEU A 104 2.18 -15.28 -2.57
CA LEU A 104 2.03 -14.22 -3.58
C LEU A 104 3.20 -14.18 -4.55
N LEU A 105 4.42 -14.30 -4.04
CA LEU A 105 5.63 -14.34 -4.86
C LEU A 105 5.59 -15.51 -5.84
N GLN A 106 5.33 -16.72 -5.34
CA GLN A 106 5.30 -17.94 -6.15
C GLN A 106 4.22 -17.91 -7.23
N GLU A 107 2.99 -17.48 -6.86
CA GLU A 107 1.87 -17.42 -7.81
C GLU A 107 2.10 -16.38 -8.91
N VAL A 108 2.60 -15.18 -8.57
CA VAL A 108 2.92 -14.15 -9.57
C VAL A 108 4.05 -14.62 -10.49
N GLN A 109 5.13 -15.17 -9.93
CA GLN A 109 6.22 -15.71 -10.72
C GLN A 109 5.78 -16.86 -11.63
N ARG A 110 4.88 -17.73 -11.14
CA ARG A 110 4.31 -18.80 -11.94
C ARG A 110 3.61 -18.28 -13.19
N VAL A 111 2.78 -17.24 -13.05
CA VAL A 111 2.08 -16.63 -14.19
C VAL A 111 3.07 -16.05 -15.21
N TYR A 112 4.09 -15.32 -14.77
CA TYR A 112 5.07 -14.74 -15.68
C TYR A 112 5.94 -15.80 -16.36
N ARG A 113 6.36 -16.84 -15.64
CA ARG A 113 7.14 -17.95 -16.21
C ARG A 113 6.36 -18.74 -17.26
N LEU A 114 5.05 -18.94 -17.08
CA LEU A 114 4.18 -19.57 -18.07
C LEU A 114 4.12 -18.76 -19.39
N GLN A 115 4.36 -17.46 -19.33
CA GLN A 115 4.43 -16.59 -20.50
C GLN A 115 5.86 -16.36 -21.01
N GLY A 116 6.85 -17.07 -20.48
CA GLY A 116 8.25 -16.96 -20.88
C GLY A 116 8.94 -15.67 -20.43
N VAL A 117 8.39 -14.97 -19.44
CA VAL A 117 8.96 -13.73 -18.89
C VAL A 117 9.65 -14.04 -17.57
N GLU A 118 10.92 -13.67 -17.46
CA GLU A 118 11.69 -13.77 -16.23
C GLU A 118 11.74 -12.41 -15.52
N ILE A 119 11.30 -12.38 -14.27
CA ILE A 119 11.32 -11.20 -13.41
C ILE A 119 12.08 -11.55 -12.13
N ASN A 120 12.93 -10.64 -11.68
CA ASN A 120 13.62 -10.82 -10.40
C ASN A 120 12.62 -10.66 -9.24
N ASP A 121 12.71 -11.55 -8.26
CA ASP A 121 11.80 -11.62 -7.12
C ASP A 121 11.70 -10.32 -6.33
N LYS A 122 12.80 -9.55 -6.23
CA LYS A 122 12.84 -8.26 -5.52
C LYS A 122 11.77 -7.26 -5.95
N HIS A 123 11.34 -7.28 -7.21
CA HIS A 123 10.31 -6.36 -7.72
C HIS A 123 8.93 -6.72 -7.17
N ILE A 124 8.64 -8.03 -7.10
CA ILE A 124 7.40 -8.55 -6.54
C ILE A 124 7.40 -8.40 -5.03
N GLU A 125 8.49 -8.72 -4.37
CA GLU A 125 8.66 -8.58 -2.91
C GLU A 125 8.43 -7.15 -2.44
N MET A 126 8.90 -6.15 -3.18
CA MET A 126 8.68 -4.74 -2.88
C MET A 126 7.19 -4.39 -2.89
N ILE A 127 6.44 -4.90 -3.86
CA ILE A 127 4.99 -4.68 -3.95
C ILE A 127 4.28 -5.37 -2.78
N VAL A 128 4.60 -6.62 -2.52
CA VAL A 128 4.01 -7.41 -1.43
C VAL A 128 4.29 -6.77 -0.06
N ARG A 129 5.50 -6.23 0.14
CA ARG A 129 5.83 -5.46 1.34
C ARG A 129 4.89 -4.28 1.56
N GLN A 130 4.57 -3.53 0.49
CA GLN A 130 3.63 -2.41 0.60
C GLN A 130 2.19 -2.86 0.88
N MET A 131 1.78 -4.03 0.39
CA MET A 131 0.46 -4.61 0.67
C MET A 131 0.29 -5.01 2.14
N LEU A 132 1.38 -5.35 2.82
CA LEU A 132 1.41 -5.81 4.22
C LEU A 132 1.88 -4.74 5.20
N LYS A 133 1.98 -3.49 4.79
CA LYS A 133 2.54 -2.39 5.59
C LYS A 133 1.64 -1.93 6.74
N LYS A 134 0.36 -2.28 6.74
CA LYS A 134 -0.63 -1.77 7.70
C LYS A 134 -1.05 -2.83 8.72
N VAL A 135 -1.23 -2.34 9.95
CA VAL A 135 -1.77 -3.09 11.09
C VAL A 135 -3.12 -2.50 11.44
N ARG A 136 -4.10 -3.36 11.70
CA ARG A 136 -5.39 -2.95 12.27
C ARG A 136 -5.32 -3.10 13.77
N VAL A 137 -5.55 -2.01 14.47
CA VAL A 137 -5.62 -2.00 15.94
C VAL A 137 -6.91 -2.71 16.38
N GLU A 138 -6.79 -3.75 17.20
CA GLU A 138 -7.93 -4.46 17.81
C GLU A 138 -8.21 -3.88 19.21
N ASP A 139 -7.20 -3.77 20.04
CA ASP A 139 -7.28 -3.12 21.34
C ASP A 139 -6.22 -2.01 21.43
N ASN A 140 -6.62 -0.87 21.94
CA ASN A 140 -5.74 0.29 22.02
C ASN A 140 -4.82 0.26 23.26
N GLY A 141 -5.13 -0.54 24.29
CA GLY A 141 -4.40 -0.46 25.56
C GLY A 141 -4.34 0.99 26.08
N ASP A 142 -3.15 1.45 26.43
CA ASP A 142 -2.87 2.82 26.86
C ASP A 142 -2.35 3.72 25.72
N SER A 143 -2.45 3.27 24.45
CA SER A 143 -2.00 4.04 23.29
C SER A 143 -3.03 5.09 22.84
N ASP A 144 -2.56 6.08 22.08
CA ASP A 144 -3.40 7.10 21.43
C ASP A 144 -4.14 6.57 20.19
N PHE A 145 -3.97 5.30 19.84
CA PHE A 145 -4.62 4.70 18.69
C PHE A 145 -6.10 4.44 18.94
N LEU A 146 -6.93 4.65 17.91
CA LEU A 146 -8.33 4.29 17.98
C LEU A 146 -8.53 2.84 17.52
N PRO A 147 -9.34 2.04 18.23
CA PRO A 147 -9.69 0.68 17.79
C PRO A 147 -10.29 0.65 16.39
N GLY A 148 -9.87 -0.32 15.58
CA GLY A 148 -10.30 -0.48 14.19
C GLY A 148 -9.57 0.38 13.17
N THR A 149 -8.68 1.29 13.55
CA THR A 149 -7.88 2.10 12.64
C THR A 149 -6.74 1.28 12.00
N LEU A 150 -6.32 1.74 10.80
CA LEU A 150 -5.17 1.19 10.10
C LEU A 150 -3.97 2.08 10.35
N VAL A 151 -2.97 1.56 11.03
CA VAL A 151 -1.73 2.25 11.38
C VAL A 151 -0.57 1.64 10.60
N ASP A 152 0.48 2.41 10.34
CA ASP A 152 1.72 1.88 9.76
C ASP A 152 2.41 0.97 10.75
N ILE A 153 3.01 -0.12 10.27
CA ILE A 153 3.67 -1.11 11.12
C ILE A 153 4.84 -0.50 11.92
N LEU A 154 5.53 0.49 11.34
CA LEU A 154 6.64 1.17 12.02
C LEU A 154 6.11 2.09 13.13
N ASP A 155 5.12 2.93 12.81
CA ASP A 155 4.50 3.82 13.79
C ASP A 155 3.88 3.02 14.96
N TYR A 156 3.30 1.84 14.64
CA TYR A 156 2.74 0.94 15.64
C TYR A 156 3.82 0.32 16.52
N ALA A 157 4.96 -0.07 15.94
CA ALA A 157 6.07 -0.64 16.69
C ALA A 157 6.73 0.40 17.60
N ASP A 158 7.00 1.61 17.09
CA ASP A 158 7.61 2.70 17.83
C ASP A 158 6.74 3.12 19.04
N GLU A 159 5.42 3.21 18.84
CA GLU A 159 4.49 3.55 19.93
C GLU A 159 4.42 2.45 21.00
N ASN A 160 4.38 1.18 20.60
CA ASN A 160 4.37 0.09 21.54
C ASN A 160 5.69 -0.02 22.33
N GLU A 161 6.84 0.24 21.68
CA GLU A 161 8.13 0.28 22.35
C GLU A 161 8.16 1.39 23.42
N ARG A 162 7.67 2.59 23.08
CA ARG A 162 7.53 3.71 24.00
C ARG A 162 6.66 3.34 25.21
N LEU A 163 5.50 2.71 24.98
CA LEU A 163 4.58 2.31 26.06
C LEU A 163 5.19 1.25 26.99
N ILE A 164 5.93 0.30 26.42
CA ILE A 164 6.63 -0.73 27.19
C ILE A 164 7.72 -0.10 28.08
N GLU A 165 8.49 0.87 27.55
CA GLU A 165 9.49 1.62 28.33
C GLU A 165 8.86 2.42 29.47
N GLU A 166 7.68 2.99 29.24
CA GLU A 166 6.89 3.69 30.27
C GLU A 166 6.19 2.74 31.26
N GLY A 167 6.24 1.42 31.04
CA GLY A 167 5.56 0.42 31.86
C GLY A 167 4.03 0.40 31.72
N LYS A 168 3.51 0.90 30.59
CA LYS A 168 2.10 0.92 30.22
C LYS A 168 1.73 -0.29 29.37
N GLN A 169 0.43 -0.51 29.19
CA GLN A 169 -0.09 -1.60 28.37
C GLN A 169 0.02 -1.25 26.88
N PRO A 170 0.75 -2.06 26.07
CA PRO A 170 0.86 -1.83 24.62
C PRO A 170 -0.46 -2.08 23.91
N ALA A 171 -0.62 -1.51 22.71
CA ALA A 171 -1.75 -1.78 21.85
C ALA A 171 -1.64 -3.17 21.21
N GLU A 172 -2.78 -3.85 21.06
CA GLU A 172 -2.88 -5.11 20.32
C GLU A 172 -3.43 -4.86 18.91
N GLY A 173 -2.78 -5.44 17.91
CA GLY A 173 -3.19 -5.28 16.51
C GLY A 173 -2.81 -6.46 15.64
N LYS A 174 -3.57 -6.64 14.56
CA LYS A 174 -3.31 -7.67 13.55
C LYS A 174 -2.87 -7.03 12.24
N GLN A 175 -1.81 -7.58 11.66
CA GLN A 175 -1.36 -7.19 10.33
C GLN A 175 -2.43 -7.57 9.30
N VAL A 176 -2.72 -6.66 8.37
CA VAL A 176 -3.74 -6.85 7.34
C VAL A 176 -3.13 -6.81 5.95
N LEU A 177 -3.67 -7.63 5.07
CA LEU A 177 -3.33 -7.61 3.66
C LEU A 177 -4.26 -6.63 2.94
N LEU A 178 -3.68 -5.63 2.29
CA LEU A 178 -4.40 -4.65 1.46
C LEU A 178 -4.06 -4.87 -0.01
N GLY A 179 -5.06 -4.76 -0.89
CA GLY A 179 -4.78 -4.65 -2.32
C GLY A 179 -3.99 -3.38 -2.64
N ILE A 180 -3.27 -3.37 -3.77
CA ILE A 180 -2.40 -2.24 -4.17
C ILE A 180 -3.15 -0.90 -4.21
N THR A 181 -4.39 -0.89 -4.71
CA THR A 181 -5.23 0.31 -4.76
C THR A 181 -5.53 0.83 -3.35
N LYS A 182 -5.97 -0.05 -2.44
CA LYS A 182 -6.26 0.34 -1.05
C LYS A 182 -5.01 0.73 -0.29
N ALA A 183 -3.90 0.03 -0.50
CA ALA A 183 -2.62 0.36 0.11
C ALA A 183 -2.11 1.74 -0.34
N SER A 184 -2.32 2.09 -1.62
CA SER A 184 -1.94 3.41 -2.16
C SER A 184 -2.78 4.55 -1.60
N LEU A 185 -4.06 4.30 -1.29
CA LEU A 185 -4.95 5.30 -0.66
C LEU A 185 -4.73 5.40 0.86
N ALA A 186 -4.26 4.32 1.49
CA ALA A 186 -4.00 4.27 2.93
C ALA A 186 -2.62 4.80 3.33
N THR A 187 -1.94 5.56 2.47
CA THR A 187 -0.65 6.20 2.78
C THR A 187 -0.80 7.33 3.79
N ASN A 188 0.28 7.64 4.51
CA ASN A 188 0.30 8.76 5.46
C ASN A 188 0.24 10.11 4.75
N SER A 189 0.74 10.19 3.49
CA SER A 189 0.67 11.39 2.68
C SER A 189 -0.68 11.52 1.98
N PHE A 190 -1.47 12.51 2.36
CA PHE A 190 -2.74 12.80 1.69
C PHE A 190 -2.56 13.41 0.29
N LEU A 191 -1.46 14.11 0.04
CA LEU A 191 -1.14 14.66 -1.29
C LEU A 191 -0.90 13.54 -2.31
N SER A 192 -0.13 12.52 -1.92
CA SER A 192 0.11 11.34 -2.75
C SER A 192 -1.17 10.58 -3.04
N ALA A 193 -2.00 10.35 -2.04
CA ALA A 193 -3.27 9.66 -2.18
C ALA A 193 -4.25 10.45 -3.08
N ALA A 194 -4.36 11.76 -2.90
CA ALA A 194 -5.23 12.63 -3.69
C ALA A 194 -4.84 12.66 -5.17
N SER A 195 -3.55 12.56 -5.48
CA SER A 195 -3.08 12.54 -6.87
C SER A 195 -3.29 11.20 -7.58
N PHE A 196 -3.66 10.15 -6.85
CA PHE A 196 -3.90 8.82 -7.40
C PHE A 196 -5.37 8.62 -7.78
N GLN A 197 -6.26 8.63 -6.81
CA GLN A 197 -7.71 8.44 -7.01
C GLN A 197 -8.50 9.17 -5.93
N GLU A 198 -9.81 9.36 -6.15
CA GLU A 198 -10.74 9.93 -5.18
C GLU A 198 -10.29 11.28 -4.58
N THR A 199 -9.73 12.16 -5.42
CA THR A 199 -9.12 13.44 -5.02
C THR A 199 -9.98 14.24 -4.06
N THR A 200 -11.25 14.46 -4.39
CA THR A 200 -12.16 15.25 -3.57
C THR A 200 -12.38 14.64 -2.20
N LYS A 201 -12.61 13.32 -2.12
CA LYS A 201 -12.85 12.61 -0.87
C LYS A 201 -11.62 12.64 0.03
N VAL A 202 -10.44 12.37 -0.53
CA VAL A 202 -9.17 12.37 0.22
C VAL A 202 -8.86 13.76 0.76
N LEU A 203 -9.00 14.81 -0.05
CA LEU A 203 -8.75 16.18 0.40
C LEU A 203 -9.77 16.64 1.45
N THR A 204 -11.05 16.31 1.29
CA THR A 204 -12.07 16.62 2.28
C THR A 204 -11.80 15.94 3.61
N GLU A 205 -11.46 14.65 3.58
CA GLU A 205 -11.12 13.90 4.79
C GLU A 205 -9.86 14.44 5.47
N ALA A 206 -8.85 14.81 4.70
CA ALA A 206 -7.62 15.40 5.21
C ALA A 206 -7.89 16.77 5.86
N ALA A 207 -8.75 17.58 5.26
CA ALA A 207 -9.13 18.88 5.80
C ALA A 207 -9.92 18.75 7.12
N ILE A 208 -10.90 17.83 7.17
CA ILE A 208 -11.70 17.59 8.39
C ILE A 208 -10.81 17.08 9.54
N LYS A 209 -9.86 16.20 9.23
CA LYS A 209 -8.96 15.61 10.24
C LYS A 209 -7.74 16.49 10.57
N GLY A 210 -7.57 17.62 9.89
CA GLY A 210 -6.40 18.49 10.06
C GLY A 210 -5.07 17.80 9.78
N LYS A 211 -5.02 16.89 8.78
CA LYS A 211 -3.81 16.12 8.48
C LYS A 211 -2.68 17.01 7.99
N VAL A 212 -1.48 16.74 8.50
CA VAL A 212 -0.23 17.35 8.04
C VAL A 212 0.55 16.33 7.23
N ASP A 213 1.02 16.72 6.04
CA ASP A 213 1.85 15.85 5.20
C ASP A 213 3.33 16.05 5.55
N PRO A 214 4.05 15.00 5.95
CA PRO A 214 5.48 15.10 6.33
C PRO A 214 6.43 15.29 5.14
N LEU A 215 5.95 15.23 3.90
CA LEU A 215 6.72 15.39 2.65
C LEU A 215 7.95 14.46 2.55
N ILE A 216 7.80 13.22 2.97
CA ILE A 216 8.87 12.22 2.97
C ILE A 216 9.02 11.57 1.58
N GLY A 217 7.92 11.40 0.84
CA GLY A 217 7.90 10.75 -0.47
C GLY A 217 8.39 11.65 -1.61
N LEU A 218 8.60 11.03 -2.77
CA LEU A 218 9.01 11.76 -3.98
C LEU A 218 7.86 12.58 -4.57
N LYS A 219 6.67 11.98 -4.60
CA LYS A 219 5.49 12.52 -5.28
C LYS A 219 4.99 13.83 -4.65
N GLU A 220 4.94 13.87 -3.32
CA GLU A 220 4.53 15.03 -2.55
C GLU A 220 5.44 16.24 -2.81
N ASN A 221 6.74 16.02 -2.81
CA ASN A 221 7.71 17.07 -3.07
C ASN A 221 7.63 17.59 -4.50
N VAL A 222 7.41 16.70 -5.48
CA VAL A 222 7.22 17.09 -6.89
C VAL A 222 5.96 17.94 -7.07
N ILE A 223 4.85 17.55 -6.42
CA ILE A 223 3.58 18.32 -6.51
C ILE A 223 3.75 19.73 -5.97
N ILE A 224 4.47 19.91 -4.85
CA ILE A 224 4.70 21.22 -4.23
C ILE A 224 5.83 22.01 -4.93
N GLY A 225 6.61 21.37 -5.79
CA GLY A 225 7.75 22.01 -6.48
C GLY A 225 9.02 22.10 -5.64
N LYS A 226 9.14 21.27 -4.58
CA LYS A 226 10.38 21.14 -3.80
C LYS A 226 11.31 20.10 -4.40
N LEU A 227 12.60 20.18 -4.03
CA LEU A 227 13.56 19.13 -4.37
C LEU A 227 13.13 17.80 -3.75
N ILE A 228 13.20 16.72 -4.54
CA ILE A 228 12.91 15.38 -4.05
C ILE A 228 13.95 14.97 -2.99
N PRO A 229 13.58 14.16 -1.99
CA PRO A 229 14.50 13.68 -0.95
C PRO A 229 15.42 12.56 -1.47
N ALA A 230 16.00 12.75 -2.64
CA ALA A 230 16.92 11.84 -3.30
C ALA A 230 17.94 12.62 -4.12
N GLY A 231 19.11 12.04 -4.35
CA GLY A 231 20.20 12.71 -5.07
C GLY A 231 20.61 14.01 -4.41
N THR A 232 20.66 15.11 -5.15
CA THR A 232 21.05 16.44 -4.66
C THR A 232 20.06 17.08 -3.67
N GLY A 233 18.82 16.57 -3.60
CA GLY A 233 17.80 17.04 -2.65
C GLY A 233 17.90 16.45 -1.25
N MET A 234 18.82 15.51 -1.01
CA MET A 234 19.03 14.93 0.32
C MET A 234 19.58 15.98 1.30
N LYS A 235 19.17 15.88 2.56
CA LYS A 235 19.59 16.81 3.62
C LYS A 235 21.10 16.97 3.70
N ARG A 236 21.87 15.90 3.55
CA ARG A 236 23.34 15.93 3.58
C ARG A 236 23.99 16.86 2.55
N TYR A 237 23.31 17.13 1.43
CA TYR A 237 23.83 18.04 0.39
C TYR A 237 23.39 19.49 0.58
N ARG A 238 22.40 19.76 1.43
CA ARG A 238 21.95 21.12 1.75
C ARG A 238 22.92 21.85 2.68
N ASP A 239 23.63 21.08 3.50
CA ASP A 239 24.56 21.63 4.50
C ASP A 239 26.02 21.76 3.96
N VAL A 240 26.24 21.36 2.69
CA VAL A 240 27.54 21.47 2.06
C VAL A 240 27.82 22.96 1.73
N LYS A 241 28.76 23.54 2.44
CA LYS A 241 29.28 24.87 2.13
C LYS A 241 30.51 24.72 1.22
N LEU A 242 30.51 25.44 0.12
CA LEU A 242 31.68 25.53 -0.71
C LEU A 242 32.67 26.49 -0.03
N SER A 243 33.84 26.01 0.39
CA SER A 243 34.95 26.90 0.76
C SER A 243 35.71 27.23 -0.52
N THR A 244 35.64 28.45 -0.96
CA THR A 244 36.46 28.99 -2.02
C THR A 244 37.76 29.50 -1.39
N ASP A 245 38.63 28.61 -0.93
CA ASP A 245 40.00 28.94 -0.61
C ASP A 245 40.82 29.00 -1.93
N PHE A 246 40.38 29.86 -2.85
CA PHE A 246 41.25 30.26 -3.92
C PHE A 246 42.17 31.34 -3.34
N GLN A 247 43.35 30.95 -2.90
CA GLN A 247 44.49 31.83 -2.80
C GLN A 247 45.02 32.07 -4.22
N ASP A 248 44.21 32.68 -5.07
CA ASP A 248 44.69 33.24 -6.32
C ASP A 248 44.95 34.72 -6.07
N GLU A 249 46.23 35.06 -5.88
CA GLU A 249 46.70 36.42 -5.85
C GLU A 249 46.35 37.20 -7.13
N ASP A 250 45.87 36.54 -8.19
CA ASP A 250 45.43 37.14 -9.46
C ASP A 250 43.96 37.62 -9.43
N ALA A 251 43.14 37.27 -8.45
CA ALA A 251 41.74 37.70 -8.36
C ALA A 251 41.57 39.09 -7.73
N LEU A 252 42.63 39.64 -7.10
CA LEU A 252 42.60 40.98 -6.51
C LEU A 252 42.80 42.10 -7.55
N SER A 253 43.25 41.78 -8.77
CA SER A 253 43.43 42.79 -9.83
C SER A 253 42.18 43.12 -10.63
N PHE A 254 41.11 42.30 -10.54
CA PHE A 254 39.84 42.54 -11.25
C PHE A 254 38.77 43.28 -10.40
N ALA A 255 39.01 43.45 -9.10
CA ALA A 255 38.06 44.11 -8.20
C ALA A 255 38.23 45.62 -8.09
N GLU A 256 39.32 46.19 -8.65
CA GLU A 256 39.60 47.64 -8.59
C GLU A 256 39.07 48.47 -9.77
N GLU A 257 38.46 47.86 -10.81
CA GLU A 257 37.97 48.60 -11.98
C GLU A 257 36.44 48.80 -12.07
N THR A 258 35.66 48.47 -11.04
CA THR A 258 34.23 48.75 -11.05
C THR A 258 33.72 49.41 -9.76
N ASP A 259 34.33 50.56 -9.42
CA ASP A 259 33.72 51.53 -8.52
C ASP A 259 33.07 52.67 -9.36
N GLU A 260 31.95 52.34 -10.01
CA GLU A 260 30.93 53.33 -10.35
C GLU A 260 29.77 53.18 -9.41
N PRO A 261 29.31 54.25 -8.75
CA PRO A 261 28.22 54.17 -7.77
C PRO A 261 26.90 53.86 -8.48
N ALA A 262 26.26 52.79 -8.10
CA ALA A 262 24.90 52.46 -8.53
C ALA A 262 23.95 53.60 -8.13
N GLU A 263 23.37 54.27 -9.11
CA GLU A 263 22.25 55.18 -8.91
C GLU A 263 21.08 54.42 -8.28
N THR A 264 20.73 54.85 -7.10
CA THR A 264 19.49 54.45 -6.40
C THR A 264 18.30 54.97 -7.19
N ILE A 265 17.59 54.13 -7.86
CA ILE A 265 16.25 54.42 -8.40
C ILE A 265 15.29 54.41 -7.22
N GLU A 266 14.92 55.60 -6.75
CA GLU A 266 13.80 55.81 -5.88
C GLU A 266 12.50 55.52 -6.67
N LEU A 267 11.76 54.50 -6.26
CA LEU A 267 10.41 54.28 -6.73
C LEU A 267 9.48 55.23 -5.98
N ASP A 268 9.04 56.29 -6.68
CA ASP A 268 7.95 57.14 -6.25
C ASP A 268 6.66 56.35 -6.12
N GLU A 269 6.16 56.21 -4.88
CA GLU A 269 4.77 55.97 -4.56
C GLU A 269 3.98 57.24 -4.86
N ASN A 270 3.20 57.26 -5.93
CA ASN A 270 1.93 57.95 -6.06
C ASN A 270 1.51 58.10 -7.52
N THR A 271 0.51 57.43 -7.93
CA THR A 271 -0.53 57.97 -8.80
C THR A 271 -1.83 57.22 -8.62
N ASP A 272 -2.77 58.04 -8.20
CA ASP A 272 -4.19 57.73 -7.95
C ASP A 272 -4.91 57.16 -9.16
N ALA A 273 -5.92 56.37 -8.76
CA ALA A 273 -7.30 56.20 -9.26
C ALA A 273 -7.71 56.90 -10.57
N GLU A 274 -8.41 56.18 -11.35
CA GLU A 274 -9.74 56.43 -11.91
C GLU A 274 -9.96 55.82 -13.33
N THR A 275 -11.12 55.17 -13.38
CA THR A 275 -12.03 55.00 -14.52
C THR A 275 -11.65 54.06 -15.67
N ASN A 276 -12.39 53.02 -15.95
CA ASN A 276 -13.75 53.02 -16.47
C ASN A 276 -14.28 51.61 -16.64
N ALA A 277 -15.55 51.51 -16.36
CA ALA A 277 -16.48 50.45 -16.63
C ALA A 277 -16.64 50.19 -18.14
N ASP A 278 -17.32 49.04 -18.40
CA ASP A 278 -18.01 48.59 -19.60
C ASP A 278 -17.26 47.64 -20.49
N ALA A 279 -17.63 46.37 -20.34
CA ALA A 279 -17.90 45.46 -21.45
C ALA A 279 -18.79 44.32 -20.99
N GLU A 280 -19.96 44.43 -21.44
CA GLU A 280 -21.15 43.59 -21.61
C GLU A 280 -20.99 42.08 -21.46
N VAL A 281 -21.93 41.58 -20.67
CA VAL A 281 -22.42 40.19 -20.59
C VAL A 281 -23.12 39.83 -21.89
N SER A 282 -22.71 38.77 -22.56
CA SER A 282 -23.54 38.07 -23.52
C SER A 282 -23.81 36.65 -23.00
N GLU A 283 -25.03 36.48 -22.50
CA GLU A 283 -25.69 35.19 -22.32
C GLU A 283 -25.93 34.53 -23.69
N GLU A 284 -25.44 33.34 -23.90
CA GLU A 284 -26.00 32.41 -24.86
C GLU A 284 -26.64 31.22 -24.15
N THR A 285 -27.96 31.31 -24.12
CA THR A 285 -28.90 30.22 -23.88
C THR A 285 -28.84 29.25 -25.07
N VAL A 286 -28.56 27.99 -24.84
CA VAL A 286 -28.93 26.91 -25.78
C VAL A 286 -29.92 25.99 -25.08
N SER A 287 -31.09 26.04 -25.70
CA SER A 287 -32.28 25.25 -25.40
C SER A 287 -32.09 23.77 -25.71
N THR A 288 -32.69 22.97 -24.83
CA THR A 288 -33.11 21.57 -24.99
C THR A 288 -33.94 21.35 -26.26
N GLU A 289 -33.67 20.24 -26.98
CA GLU A 289 -34.69 19.40 -27.62
C GLU A 289 -34.10 18.05 -28.04
N GLU A 290 -34.82 17.01 -27.64
CA GLU A 290 -35.00 15.60 -27.97
C GLU A 290 -34.03 14.59 -27.39
#